data_c904353b152f40f6a37ff36236087a77
#
_entry.id   c904353b152f40f6a37ff36236087a77
#
_cell.length_a   1.000
_cell.length_b   1.000
_cell.length_c   1.000
_cell.angle_alpha   90.00
_cell.angle_beta   90.00
_cell.angle_gamma   90.00
#
_symmetry.space_group_name_H-M   'P 1'
#
loop_
_entity.id
_entity.type
_entity.pdbx_description
1 polymer ?
#
loop_
_entity_poly.entity_id
_entity_poly.type
_entity_poly.pdbx_seq_one_letter_code
_entity_poly.pdbx_strand_id
1 'polypeptide(L)'
;MKAIGYKQAGALDRAEALVDIELDKPTPTGHDILVKVNAISVNPVDYKIRKNVSAADGAWKVLGWDAVGTVEAVGEKASAFKVGDEVFYAGSLIRQGANSEYHLVDDRIVGSKPKSISNTEAAALPLTAITAWEMMFDRLDIRKPVPGAANAILIIGGAGGVGSIAIQLARALTDVTVIATASRPETQAWVKELGAHHVVDHTKPLAKQIEALGIGAPAFVFSTNETHTQIAEIIELIAPQGRFGLIDDPAALDVVGFKRKSVSIHWELMFTRSIYGTADIGEQGKLLNEVAALIDSGKIKTTVTEVIRPINAENLRKAHATLESGKAKGKIVLEGF
;
A
#
# COMPACT_ATOMS: atom_id res chain seq x y z
N MET A 1 6.18 26.19 7.70
CA MET A 1 5.08 25.33 7.28
C MET A 1 4.65 24.44 8.42
N LYS A 2 3.36 24.15 8.55
CA LYS A 2 2.87 23.17 9.51
C LYS A 2 3.28 21.75 9.12
N ALA A 3 3.53 20.92 10.13
CA ALA A 3 3.81 19.50 9.97
C ALA A 3 3.43 18.72 11.23
N ILE A 4 3.35 17.40 11.15
CA ILE A 4 3.19 16.52 12.30
C ILE A 4 4.44 15.66 12.41
N GLY A 5 5.12 15.75 13.55
CA GLY A 5 6.38 15.07 13.77
C GLY A 5 6.50 14.45 15.16
N TYR A 6 7.58 13.70 15.35
CA TYR A 6 8.00 13.17 16.65
C TYR A 6 9.55 13.09 16.70
N LYS A 7 10.10 12.93 17.91
CA LYS A 7 11.55 12.77 18.09
C LYS A 7 11.95 11.36 18.50
N GLN A 8 11.23 10.76 19.44
CA GLN A 8 11.57 9.44 19.96
C GLN A 8 10.54 8.40 19.56
N ALA A 9 11.00 7.25 19.09
CA ALA A 9 10.17 6.09 18.82
C ALA A 9 9.43 5.61 20.08
N GLY A 10 8.27 4.97 19.88
CA GLY A 10 7.53 4.38 20.99
C GLY A 10 6.03 4.23 20.74
N ALA A 11 5.30 3.90 21.81
CA ALA A 11 3.86 3.67 21.78
C ALA A 11 3.07 4.97 21.50
N LEU A 12 1.81 4.83 21.07
CA LEU A 12 0.96 5.95 20.66
C LEU A 12 0.42 6.77 21.85
N ASP A 13 0.34 6.17 23.02
CA ASP A 13 -0.16 6.79 24.28
C ASP A 13 0.81 7.82 24.88
N ARG A 14 2.05 7.88 24.40
CA ARG A 14 3.01 8.92 24.80
C ARG A 14 2.52 10.31 24.35
N ALA A 15 2.69 11.31 25.19
CA ALA A 15 2.28 12.70 24.87
C ALA A 15 2.93 13.23 23.58
N GLU A 16 4.20 12.86 23.33
CA GLU A 16 5.00 13.29 22.18
C GLU A 16 5.07 12.27 21.04
N ALA A 17 4.18 11.25 21.02
CA ALA A 17 4.17 10.25 19.97
C ALA A 17 3.94 10.83 18.57
N LEU A 18 3.14 11.89 18.48
CA LEU A 18 2.90 12.75 17.32
C LEU A 18 2.49 14.14 17.84
N VAL A 19 3.13 15.18 17.36
CA VAL A 19 2.84 16.58 17.78
C VAL A 19 2.80 17.47 16.54
N ASP A 20 1.97 18.51 16.61
CA ASP A 20 1.97 19.60 15.63
C ASP A 20 3.23 20.42 15.80
N ILE A 21 3.94 20.67 14.69
CA ILE A 21 5.23 21.38 14.65
C ILE A 21 5.25 22.39 13.51
N GLU A 22 6.20 23.31 13.57
CA GLU A 22 6.55 24.18 12.46
C GLU A 22 7.94 23.86 11.93
N LEU A 23 8.08 23.82 10.61
CA LEU A 23 9.33 23.59 9.90
C LEU A 23 9.52 24.67 8.83
N ASP A 24 10.75 24.87 8.39
CA ASP A 24 11.03 25.67 7.21
C ASP A 24 10.46 25.00 5.96
N LYS A 25 9.92 25.80 5.04
CA LYS A 25 9.47 25.30 3.74
C LYS A 25 10.70 24.92 2.91
N PRO A 26 10.80 23.66 2.46
CA PRO A 26 11.97 23.21 1.73
C PRO A 26 11.99 23.72 0.30
N THR A 27 13.19 23.73 -0.32
CA THR A 27 13.40 24.11 -1.71
C THR A 27 13.76 22.87 -2.54
N PRO A 28 13.11 22.61 -3.70
CA PRO A 28 13.43 21.47 -4.53
C PRO A 28 14.74 21.65 -5.27
N THR A 29 15.50 20.58 -5.42
CA THR A 29 16.74 20.49 -6.20
C THR A 29 16.78 19.17 -6.96
N GLY A 30 17.60 19.07 -8.01
CA GLY A 30 17.74 17.83 -8.78
C GLY A 30 16.39 17.37 -9.37
N HIS A 31 16.03 16.14 -9.12
CA HIS A 31 14.76 15.54 -9.53
C HIS A 31 13.58 15.84 -8.60
N ASP A 32 13.78 16.64 -7.56
CA ASP A 32 12.69 16.94 -6.63
C ASP A 32 11.65 17.87 -7.22
N ILE A 33 10.39 17.61 -6.89
CA ILE A 33 9.30 18.56 -6.97
C ILE A 33 8.83 18.91 -5.56
N LEU A 34 8.46 20.16 -5.34
CA LEU A 34 7.80 20.62 -4.13
C LEU A 34 6.31 20.55 -4.32
N VAL A 35 5.63 19.75 -3.51
CA VAL A 35 4.17 19.58 -3.58
C VAL A 35 3.53 20.27 -2.37
N LYS A 36 2.54 21.13 -2.64
CA LYS A 36 1.59 21.60 -1.62
C LYS A 36 0.58 20.49 -1.39
N VAL A 37 0.62 19.88 -0.19
CA VAL A 37 -0.17 18.70 0.16
C VAL A 37 -1.62 19.10 0.45
N ASN A 38 -2.57 18.45 -0.20
CA ASN A 38 -4.01 18.65 -0.03
C ASN A 38 -4.64 17.56 0.84
N ALA A 39 -4.22 16.30 0.64
CA ALA A 39 -4.70 15.15 1.40
C ALA A 39 -3.57 14.11 1.56
N ILE A 40 -3.63 13.37 2.66
CA ILE A 40 -2.72 12.26 2.98
C ILE A 40 -3.53 11.02 3.36
N SER A 41 -2.92 9.85 3.28
CA SER A 41 -3.53 8.64 3.78
C SER A 41 -2.55 7.84 4.64
N VAL A 42 -3.05 7.23 5.70
CA VAL A 42 -2.23 6.46 6.63
C VAL A 42 -2.07 5.00 6.22
N ASN A 43 -0.93 4.42 6.54
CA ASN A 43 -0.54 3.05 6.23
C ASN A 43 0.08 2.35 7.45
N PRO A 44 0.10 1.02 7.52
CA PRO A 44 0.77 0.30 8.61
C PRO A 44 2.25 0.69 8.81
N VAL A 45 2.96 1.06 7.75
CA VAL A 45 4.35 1.52 7.83
C VAL A 45 4.49 2.77 8.71
N ASP A 46 3.51 3.66 8.74
CA ASP A 46 3.53 4.88 9.56
C ASP A 46 3.68 4.52 11.05
N TYR A 47 2.81 3.68 11.57
CA TYR A 47 2.90 3.30 12.98
C TYR A 47 4.07 2.36 13.29
N LYS A 48 4.47 1.51 12.33
CA LYS A 48 5.66 0.65 12.49
C LYS A 48 6.92 1.50 12.65
N ILE A 49 7.11 2.51 11.82
CA ILE A 49 8.24 3.44 11.92
C ILE A 49 8.14 4.27 13.19
N ARG A 50 6.97 4.86 13.51
CA ARG A 50 6.80 5.59 14.76
C ARG A 50 7.18 4.76 15.99
N LYS A 51 6.86 3.47 16.00
CA LYS A 51 7.18 2.57 17.12
C LYS A 51 8.67 2.25 17.25
N ASN A 52 9.38 2.16 16.14
CA ASN A 52 10.69 1.51 16.09
C ASN A 52 11.86 2.43 15.68
N VAL A 53 11.61 3.61 15.10
CA VAL A 53 12.65 4.46 14.53
C VAL A 53 12.56 5.86 15.10
N SER A 54 13.52 6.25 15.94
CA SER A 54 13.65 7.62 16.44
C SER A 54 14.16 8.57 15.35
N ALA A 55 13.89 9.85 15.50
CA ALA A 55 14.52 10.88 14.69
C ALA A 55 16.04 10.94 14.97
N ALA A 56 16.80 11.52 14.04
CA ALA A 56 18.19 11.88 14.30
C ALA A 56 18.26 12.95 15.42
N ASP A 57 19.40 13.01 16.12
CA ASP A 57 19.58 13.92 17.24
C ASP A 57 19.19 15.36 16.90
N GLY A 58 18.32 15.93 17.72
CA GLY A 58 17.84 17.30 17.57
C GLY A 58 16.81 17.55 16.45
N ALA A 59 16.60 16.58 15.57
CA ALA A 59 15.67 16.71 14.45
C ALA A 59 14.24 16.28 14.81
N TRP A 60 13.31 16.61 13.91
CA TRP A 60 11.98 16.04 13.87
C TRP A 60 11.88 14.98 12.78
N LYS A 61 11.18 13.88 13.03
CA LYS A 61 10.81 12.90 12.02
C LYS A 61 9.34 13.11 11.65
N VAL A 62 9.11 13.38 10.37
CA VAL A 62 7.77 13.49 9.78
C VAL A 62 7.47 12.19 9.04
N LEU A 63 6.30 11.61 9.31
CA LEU A 63 5.78 10.41 8.65
C LEU A 63 4.89 10.77 7.46
N GLY A 64 4.30 9.76 6.83
CA GLY A 64 3.31 9.89 5.76
C GLY A 64 3.86 9.47 4.41
N TRP A 65 3.29 8.39 3.88
CA TRP A 65 3.68 7.80 2.60
C TRP A 65 2.46 7.47 1.74
N ASP A 66 1.60 8.45 1.60
CA ASP A 66 0.51 8.60 0.65
C ASP A 66 0.09 10.06 0.64
N ALA A 67 0.23 10.73 -0.48
CA ALA A 67 -0.14 12.13 -0.59
C ALA A 67 -0.73 12.46 -1.96
N VAL A 68 -1.60 13.46 -1.93
CA VAL A 68 -2.12 14.17 -3.10
C VAL A 68 -1.87 15.65 -2.90
N GLY A 69 -1.46 16.33 -3.94
CA GLY A 69 -1.25 17.77 -3.88
C GLY A 69 -1.00 18.42 -5.23
N THR A 70 -0.64 19.68 -5.19
CA THR A 70 -0.33 20.49 -6.35
C THR A 70 1.14 20.84 -6.35
N VAL A 71 1.80 20.67 -7.48
CA VAL A 71 3.21 21.05 -7.68
C VAL A 71 3.34 22.56 -7.55
N GLU A 72 4.21 23.04 -6.64
CA GLU A 72 4.45 24.45 -6.39
C GLU A 72 5.81 24.94 -6.91
N ALA A 73 6.79 24.04 -6.95
CA ALA A 73 8.10 24.32 -7.52
C ALA A 73 8.75 23.01 -8.00
N VAL A 74 9.74 23.13 -8.88
CA VAL A 74 10.46 22.00 -9.48
C VAL A 74 11.97 22.22 -9.39
N GLY A 75 12.73 21.15 -9.16
CA GLY A 75 14.19 21.15 -9.23
C GLY A 75 14.68 21.17 -10.69
N GLU A 76 15.94 21.46 -10.87
CA GLU A 76 16.52 21.72 -12.19
C GLU A 76 16.62 20.49 -13.12
N LYS A 77 16.44 19.27 -12.56
CA LYS A 77 16.41 18.02 -13.33
C LYS A 77 15.02 17.39 -13.40
N ALA A 78 14.06 17.92 -12.63
CA ALA A 78 12.69 17.43 -12.68
C ALA A 78 12.05 17.81 -14.03
N SER A 79 11.48 16.85 -14.72
CA SER A 79 10.94 17.05 -16.07
C SER A 79 9.57 16.41 -16.28
N ALA A 80 9.10 15.56 -15.33
CA ALA A 80 7.84 14.87 -15.47
C ALA A 80 6.62 15.78 -15.18
N PHE A 81 6.83 16.84 -14.38
CA PHE A 81 5.76 17.74 -13.94
C PHE A 81 6.19 19.20 -13.98
N LYS A 82 5.20 20.10 -14.00
CA LYS A 82 5.36 21.55 -13.91
C LYS A 82 4.50 22.12 -12.78
N VAL A 83 4.78 23.37 -12.41
CA VAL A 83 3.98 24.11 -11.43
C VAL A 83 2.52 24.15 -11.84
N GLY A 84 1.64 23.82 -10.89
CA GLY A 84 0.18 23.73 -11.07
C GLY A 84 -0.34 22.32 -11.40
N ASP A 85 0.52 21.35 -11.72
CA ASP A 85 0.06 19.98 -11.95
C ASP A 85 -0.43 19.32 -10.64
N GLU A 86 -1.54 18.60 -10.73
CA GLU A 86 -2.06 17.78 -9.62
C GLU A 86 -1.43 16.39 -9.65
N VAL A 87 -0.86 15.97 -8.52
CA VAL A 87 -0.07 14.74 -8.41
C VAL A 87 -0.48 13.88 -7.23
N PHE A 88 -0.19 12.58 -7.30
CA PHE A 88 -0.34 11.63 -6.20
C PHE A 88 0.86 10.67 -6.15
N TYR A 89 1.29 10.30 -4.95
CA TYR A 89 2.50 9.51 -4.76
C TYR A 89 2.62 8.93 -3.36
N ALA A 90 3.53 7.95 -3.19
CA ALA A 90 3.86 7.37 -1.89
C ALA A 90 5.14 7.97 -1.25
N GLY A 91 6.12 8.42 -2.05
CA GLY A 91 7.38 8.94 -1.54
C GLY A 91 8.41 7.87 -1.18
N SER A 92 9.33 8.18 -0.24
CA SER A 92 10.45 7.29 0.13
C SER A 92 10.69 7.27 1.64
N LEU A 93 10.98 6.07 2.20
CA LEU A 93 11.24 5.88 3.64
C LEU A 93 12.52 6.57 4.16
N ILE A 94 13.48 6.83 3.29
CA ILE A 94 14.75 7.47 3.66
C ILE A 94 14.68 8.99 3.69
N ARG A 95 13.49 9.56 3.42
CA ARG A 95 13.22 11.00 3.42
C ARG A 95 12.15 11.35 4.45
N GLN A 96 11.96 12.65 4.73
CA GLN A 96 10.80 13.14 5.49
C GLN A 96 9.52 12.75 4.74
N GLY A 97 8.47 12.44 5.48
CA GLY A 97 7.18 12.06 4.91
C GLY A 97 6.26 13.25 4.65
N ALA A 98 5.08 12.95 4.12
CA ALA A 98 4.13 13.93 3.61
C ALA A 98 3.12 14.45 4.65
N ASN A 99 3.27 14.13 5.94
CA ASN A 99 2.42 14.73 7.00
C ASN A 99 2.83 16.16 7.29
N SER A 100 2.87 17.01 6.26
CA SER A 100 3.28 18.40 6.25
C SER A 100 2.59 19.18 5.13
N GLU A 101 2.44 20.51 5.28
CA GLU A 101 1.82 21.36 4.25
C GLU A 101 2.56 21.31 2.89
N TYR A 102 3.87 21.09 2.93
CA TYR A 102 4.72 20.97 1.73
C TYR A 102 5.66 19.78 1.86
N HIS A 103 5.80 19.04 0.79
CA HIS A 103 6.62 17.84 0.75
C HIS A 103 7.50 17.82 -0.51
N LEU A 104 8.77 17.40 -0.35
CA LEU A 104 9.68 17.13 -1.46
C LEU A 104 9.62 15.67 -1.87
N VAL A 105 9.42 15.43 -3.14
CA VAL A 105 9.41 14.07 -3.71
C VAL A 105 10.10 14.05 -5.05
N ASP A 106 10.79 12.94 -5.34
CA ASP A 106 11.44 12.71 -6.65
C ASP A 106 10.36 12.56 -7.73
N ASP A 107 10.45 13.33 -8.82
CA ASP A 107 9.44 13.37 -9.88
C ASP A 107 9.23 12.03 -10.58
N ARG A 108 10.22 11.15 -10.55
CA ARG A 108 10.18 9.83 -11.21
C ARG A 108 9.26 8.82 -10.51
N ILE A 109 8.98 9.00 -9.21
CA ILE A 109 8.09 8.12 -8.42
C ILE A 109 6.69 8.70 -8.22
N VAL A 110 6.33 9.71 -9.00
CA VAL A 110 5.08 10.45 -8.89
C VAL A 110 4.19 10.15 -10.09
N GLY A 111 2.89 10.04 -9.86
CA GLY A 111 1.87 9.95 -10.92
C GLY A 111 1.01 11.21 -10.98
N SER A 112 0.40 11.44 -12.15
CA SER A 112 -0.66 12.45 -12.33
C SER A 112 -1.90 11.99 -11.57
N LYS A 113 -2.47 12.85 -10.73
CA LYS A 113 -3.70 12.54 -10.00
C LYS A 113 -4.83 12.19 -10.97
N PRO A 114 -5.63 11.12 -10.73
CA PRO A 114 -6.83 10.86 -11.51
C PRO A 114 -7.77 12.07 -11.53
N LYS A 115 -8.36 12.39 -12.68
CA LYS A 115 -9.19 13.59 -12.87
C LYS A 115 -10.62 13.39 -12.40
N SER A 116 -11.11 12.15 -12.41
CA SER A 116 -12.51 11.81 -12.12
C SER A 116 -12.85 11.73 -10.63
N ILE A 117 -11.84 11.77 -9.76
CA ILE A 117 -12.01 11.60 -8.30
C ILE A 117 -11.40 12.76 -7.50
N SER A 118 -11.90 12.94 -6.28
CA SER A 118 -11.44 13.97 -5.32
C SER A 118 -10.01 13.71 -4.81
N ASN A 119 -9.43 14.71 -4.13
CA ASN A 119 -8.12 14.55 -3.49
C ASN A 119 -8.12 13.46 -2.42
N THR A 120 -9.18 13.37 -1.63
CA THR A 120 -9.30 12.34 -0.59
C THR A 120 -9.40 10.93 -1.18
N GLU A 121 -10.14 10.77 -2.27
CA GLU A 121 -10.25 9.50 -2.97
C GLU A 121 -8.93 9.08 -3.61
N ALA A 122 -8.19 10.02 -4.20
CA ALA A 122 -6.90 9.76 -4.83
C ALA A 122 -5.79 9.47 -3.80
N ALA A 123 -5.79 10.14 -2.63
CA ALA A 123 -4.80 9.90 -1.58
C ALA A 123 -4.83 8.47 -1.01
N ALA A 124 -5.94 7.76 -1.17
CA ALA A 124 -6.11 6.39 -0.71
C ALA A 124 -5.38 5.33 -1.56
N LEU A 125 -4.72 5.72 -2.66
CA LEU A 125 -4.29 4.78 -3.70
C LEU A 125 -2.78 4.52 -3.75
N PRO A 126 -1.86 5.51 -3.69
CA PRO A 126 -0.50 5.36 -4.19
C PRO A 126 0.26 4.18 -3.59
N LEU A 127 0.51 4.18 -2.27
CA LEU A 127 1.31 3.14 -1.62
C LEU A 127 0.72 1.75 -1.86
N THR A 128 -0.57 1.62 -1.67
CA THR A 128 -1.25 0.33 -1.77
C THR A 128 -1.31 -0.17 -3.20
N ALA A 129 -1.48 0.73 -4.17
CA ALA A 129 -1.49 0.38 -5.60
C ALA A 129 -0.09 -0.03 -6.09
N ILE A 130 0.96 0.69 -5.68
CA ILE A 130 2.36 0.32 -5.99
C ILE A 130 2.65 -1.07 -5.42
N THR A 131 2.36 -1.30 -4.13
CA THR A 131 2.58 -2.59 -3.47
C THR A 131 1.85 -3.73 -4.18
N ALA A 132 0.57 -3.54 -4.48
CA ALA A 132 -0.24 -4.57 -5.15
C ALA A 132 0.24 -4.84 -6.58
N TRP A 133 0.57 -3.79 -7.32
CA TRP A 133 1.06 -3.90 -8.68
C TRP A 133 2.40 -4.63 -8.75
N GLU A 134 3.41 -4.15 -8.00
CA GLU A 134 4.74 -4.75 -7.98
C GLU A 134 4.68 -6.20 -7.52
N MET A 135 3.92 -6.51 -6.45
CA MET A 135 3.76 -7.89 -6.01
C MET A 135 3.14 -8.77 -7.09
N MET A 136 2.04 -8.36 -7.68
CA MET A 136 1.31 -9.23 -8.61
C MET A 136 1.98 -9.37 -9.97
N PHE A 137 2.54 -8.28 -10.51
CA PHE A 137 3.03 -8.27 -11.90
C PHE A 137 4.54 -8.40 -12.01
N ASP A 138 5.31 -7.82 -11.07
CA ASP A 138 6.78 -7.88 -11.11
C ASP A 138 7.33 -9.08 -10.32
N ARG A 139 6.68 -9.49 -9.21
CA ARG A 139 7.15 -10.59 -8.36
C ARG A 139 6.47 -11.91 -8.68
N LEU A 140 5.15 -11.96 -8.57
CA LEU A 140 4.38 -13.19 -8.81
C LEU A 140 4.17 -13.47 -10.30
N ASP A 141 4.32 -12.46 -11.17
CA ASP A 141 4.07 -12.58 -12.63
C ASP A 141 2.76 -13.34 -12.90
N ILE A 142 1.64 -12.83 -12.34
CA ILE A 142 0.34 -13.53 -12.36
C ILE A 142 -0.26 -13.67 -13.75
N ARG A 143 0.29 -12.98 -14.76
CA ARG A 143 -0.06 -13.14 -16.18
C ARG A 143 0.52 -14.42 -16.79
N LYS A 144 1.53 -15.03 -16.16
CA LYS A 144 2.17 -16.26 -16.62
C LYS A 144 1.60 -17.46 -15.89
N PRO A 145 0.80 -18.31 -16.56
CA PRO A 145 0.18 -19.47 -15.94
C PRO A 145 1.19 -20.45 -15.33
N VAL A 146 0.76 -21.18 -14.30
CA VAL A 146 1.49 -22.30 -13.71
C VAL A 146 0.85 -23.59 -14.26
N PRO A 147 1.60 -24.44 -15.00
CA PRO A 147 1.03 -25.64 -15.60
C PRO A 147 0.38 -26.58 -14.57
N GLY A 148 -0.86 -26.98 -14.82
CA GLY A 148 -1.61 -27.89 -13.96
C GLY A 148 -2.21 -27.26 -12.70
N ALA A 149 -1.96 -25.97 -12.43
CA ALA A 149 -2.60 -25.23 -11.35
C ALA A 149 -3.89 -24.55 -11.81
N ALA A 150 -4.77 -24.23 -10.86
CA ALA A 150 -5.86 -23.31 -11.13
C ALA A 150 -5.30 -21.91 -11.44
N ASN A 151 -5.79 -21.27 -12.51
CA ASN A 151 -5.46 -19.87 -12.81
C ASN A 151 -6.16 -18.96 -11.80
N ALA A 152 -5.70 -19.00 -10.55
CA ALA A 152 -6.30 -18.32 -9.42
C ALA A 152 -5.25 -17.70 -8.51
N ILE A 153 -5.60 -16.57 -7.90
CA ILE A 153 -4.85 -15.90 -6.84
C ILE A 153 -5.66 -15.88 -5.55
N LEU A 154 -5.05 -16.32 -4.44
CA LEU A 154 -5.58 -16.13 -3.09
C LEU A 154 -4.94 -14.86 -2.50
N ILE A 155 -5.76 -13.87 -2.14
CA ILE A 155 -5.33 -12.63 -1.48
C ILE A 155 -5.72 -12.72 -0.01
N ILE A 156 -4.74 -12.90 0.87
CA ILE A 156 -4.92 -12.93 2.32
C ILE A 156 -4.90 -11.48 2.84
N GLY A 157 -5.90 -11.10 3.65
CA GLY A 157 -6.11 -9.72 4.07
C GLY A 157 -6.84 -8.88 3.00
N GLY A 158 -7.77 -9.49 2.26
CA GLY A 158 -8.45 -8.88 1.12
C GLY A 158 -9.17 -7.57 1.41
N ALA A 159 -9.63 -7.34 2.63
CA ALA A 159 -10.37 -6.13 3.01
C ALA A 159 -9.47 -4.97 3.50
N GLY A 160 -8.17 -5.20 3.70
CA GLY A 160 -7.20 -4.15 4.02
C GLY A 160 -6.89 -3.25 2.81
N GLY A 161 -6.06 -2.22 3.02
CA GLY A 161 -5.72 -1.27 1.96
C GLY A 161 -5.14 -1.93 0.71
N VAL A 162 -4.08 -2.74 0.86
CA VAL A 162 -3.43 -3.44 -0.26
C VAL A 162 -4.36 -4.48 -0.87
N GLY A 163 -5.03 -5.31 -0.06
CA GLY A 163 -5.94 -6.33 -0.56
C GLY A 163 -7.10 -5.75 -1.37
N SER A 164 -7.64 -4.61 -0.94
CA SER A 164 -8.74 -3.92 -1.63
C SER A 164 -8.39 -3.46 -3.04
N ILE A 165 -7.17 -2.94 -3.25
CA ILE A 165 -6.75 -2.52 -4.59
C ILE A 165 -6.22 -3.71 -5.41
N ALA A 166 -5.59 -4.71 -4.77
CA ALA A 166 -5.11 -5.91 -5.44
C ALA A 166 -6.24 -6.70 -6.09
N ILE A 167 -7.37 -6.86 -5.41
CA ILE A 167 -8.58 -7.48 -5.98
C ILE A 167 -8.98 -6.77 -7.27
N GLN A 168 -9.08 -5.45 -7.26
CA GLN A 168 -9.52 -4.66 -8.39
C GLN A 168 -8.51 -4.70 -9.56
N LEU A 169 -7.20 -4.57 -9.28
CA LEU A 169 -6.16 -4.64 -10.30
C LEU A 169 -6.09 -6.02 -10.96
N ALA A 170 -6.17 -7.10 -10.18
CA ALA A 170 -6.23 -8.46 -10.71
C ALA A 170 -7.44 -8.64 -11.65
N ARG A 171 -8.61 -8.14 -11.24
CA ARG A 171 -9.86 -8.18 -12.02
C ARG A 171 -9.81 -7.35 -13.30
N ALA A 172 -9.19 -6.18 -13.25
CA ALA A 172 -9.14 -5.25 -14.38
C ALA A 172 -8.09 -5.62 -15.43
N LEU A 173 -7.01 -6.30 -15.02
CA LEU A 173 -5.81 -6.49 -15.85
C LEU A 173 -5.48 -7.95 -16.19
N THR A 174 -6.26 -8.92 -15.68
CA THR A 174 -6.03 -10.35 -15.89
C THR A 174 -7.33 -11.15 -15.89
N ASP A 175 -7.25 -12.42 -16.32
CA ASP A 175 -8.35 -13.38 -16.27
C ASP A 175 -8.23 -14.34 -15.07
N VAL A 176 -7.40 -14.04 -14.06
CA VAL A 176 -7.23 -14.90 -12.90
C VAL A 176 -8.50 -14.91 -12.03
N THR A 177 -8.85 -16.07 -11.50
CA THR A 177 -9.88 -16.18 -10.47
C THR A 177 -9.35 -15.58 -9.16
N VAL A 178 -10.01 -14.53 -8.67
CA VAL A 178 -9.63 -13.84 -7.44
C VAL A 178 -10.38 -14.43 -6.25
N ILE A 179 -9.64 -14.98 -5.30
CA ILE A 179 -10.14 -15.46 -4.01
C ILE A 179 -9.62 -14.49 -2.95
N ALA A 180 -10.48 -13.92 -2.13
CA ALA A 180 -10.08 -12.99 -1.08
C ALA A 180 -10.45 -13.51 0.30
N THR A 181 -9.61 -13.27 1.31
CA THR A 181 -9.99 -13.60 2.68
C THR A 181 -10.65 -12.42 3.38
N ALA A 182 -11.75 -12.68 4.06
CA ALA A 182 -12.44 -11.76 4.96
C ALA A 182 -13.27 -12.54 5.97
N SER A 183 -13.29 -12.13 7.26
CA SER A 183 -13.96 -12.88 8.33
C SER A 183 -15.25 -12.22 8.81
N ARG A 184 -15.38 -10.90 8.73
CA ARG A 184 -16.57 -10.17 9.20
C ARG A 184 -17.56 -9.92 8.05
N PRO A 185 -18.88 -9.91 8.29
CA PRO A 185 -19.87 -9.69 7.23
C PRO A 185 -19.62 -8.44 6.37
N GLU A 186 -19.28 -7.32 7.00
CA GLU A 186 -19.00 -6.05 6.31
C GLU A 186 -17.73 -6.11 5.46
N THR A 187 -16.70 -6.88 5.86
CA THR A 187 -15.48 -7.06 5.08
C THR A 187 -15.69 -8.08 3.96
N GLN A 188 -16.53 -9.10 4.17
CA GLN A 188 -16.91 -10.04 3.11
C GLN A 188 -17.72 -9.34 2.01
N ALA A 189 -18.68 -8.49 2.38
CA ALA A 189 -19.43 -7.67 1.44
C ALA A 189 -18.50 -6.74 0.64
N TRP A 190 -17.56 -6.10 1.33
CA TRP A 190 -16.57 -5.19 0.73
C TRP A 190 -15.72 -5.89 -0.34
N VAL A 191 -15.10 -7.03 -0.04
CA VAL A 191 -14.23 -7.71 -1.02
C VAL A 191 -15.04 -8.26 -2.21
N LYS A 192 -16.31 -8.65 -2.02
CA LYS A 192 -17.21 -9.01 -3.12
C LYS A 192 -17.52 -7.80 -4.01
N GLU A 193 -17.83 -6.67 -3.42
CA GLU A 193 -18.09 -5.41 -4.13
C GLU A 193 -16.88 -4.96 -4.95
N LEU A 194 -15.66 -5.23 -4.47
CA LEU A 194 -14.42 -4.95 -5.19
C LEU A 194 -14.12 -5.95 -6.31
N GLY A 195 -14.89 -7.02 -6.44
CA GLY A 195 -14.82 -7.98 -7.54
C GLY A 195 -14.18 -9.33 -7.23
N ALA A 196 -13.99 -9.70 -5.94
CA ALA A 196 -13.56 -11.04 -5.59
C ALA A 196 -14.59 -12.08 -6.07
N HIS A 197 -14.12 -13.10 -6.81
CA HIS A 197 -14.98 -14.20 -7.27
C HIS A 197 -15.42 -15.07 -6.09
N HIS A 198 -14.51 -15.36 -5.17
CA HIS A 198 -14.75 -16.15 -3.98
C HIS A 198 -14.25 -15.42 -2.73
N VAL A 199 -14.94 -15.65 -1.61
CA VAL A 199 -14.56 -15.13 -0.29
C VAL A 199 -14.45 -16.29 0.67
N VAL A 200 -13.30 -16.38 1.36
CA VAL A 200 -13.03 -17.38 2.39
C VAL A 200 -12.66 -16.71 3.71
N ASP A 201 -12.91 -17.41 4.81
CA ASP A 201 -12.74 -16.89 6.16
C ASP A 201 -11.37 -17.32 6.73
N HIS A 202 -10.44 -16.35 6.90
CA HIS A 202 -9.09 -16.61 7.42
C HIS A 202 -9.05 -17.03 8.91
N THR A 203 -10.17 -16.99 9.62
CA THR A 203 -10.28 -17.53 10.98
C THR A 203 -10.55 -19.04 11.02
N LYS A 204 -10.72 -19.64 9.84
CA LYS A 204 -10.98 -21.08 9.64
C LYS A 204 -9.91 -21.68 8.74
N PRO A 205 -9.71 -23.01 8.75
CA PRO A 205 -8.74 -23.66 7.87
C PRO A 205 -8.94 -23.27 6.41
N LEU A 206 -7.96 -22.57 5.83
CA LEU A 206 -8.06 -22.04 4.46
C LEU A 206 -8.00 -23.15 3.41
N ALA A 207 -7.13 -24.16 3.62
CA ALA A 207 -6.94 -25.25 2.65
C ALA A 207 -8.25 -25.98 2.36
N LYS A 208 -9.01 -26.30 3.40
CA LYS A 208 -10.33 -26.97 3.27
C LYS A 208 -11.36 -26.08 2.54
N GLN A 209 -11.35 -24.78 2.80
CA GLN A 209 -12.25 -23.86 2.12
C GLN A 209 -11.89 -23.72 0.64
N ILE A 210 -10.60 -23.65 0.29
CA ILE A 210 -10.15 -23.60 -1.09
C ILE A 210 -10.50 -24.89 -1.83
N GLU A 211 -10.28 -26.06 -1.21
CA GLU A 211 -10.68 -27.35 -1.76
C GLU A 211 -12.18 -27.41 -2.07
N ALA A 212 -13.01 -26.92 -1.13
CA ALA A 212 -14.46 -26.87 -1.27
C ALA A 212 -14.97 -25.97 -2.42
N LEU A 213 -14.15 -25.05 -2.93
CA LEU A 213 -14.50 -24.26 -4.12
C LEU A 213 -14.51 -25.09 -5.40
N GLY A 214 -13.84 -26.23 -5.44
CA GLY A 214 -13.80 -27.12 -6.60
C GLY A 214 -13.05 -26.58 -7.81
N ILE A 215 -12.28 -25.48 -7.66
CA ILE A 215 -11.55 -24.85 -8.76
C ILE A 215 -10.11 -25.36 -8.92
N GLY A 216 -9.63 -26.20 -7.99
CA GLY A 216 -8.26 -26.68 -7.90
C GLY A 216 -7.36 -25.80 -7.03
N ALA A 217 -6.08 -26.19 -6.87
CA ALA A 217 -5.11 -25.47 -6.08
C ALA A 217 -4.69 -24.17 -6.78
N PRO A 218 -4.70 -23.02 -6.12
CA PRO A 218 -4.36 -21.73 -6.73
C PRO A 218 -2.88 -21.67 -7.11
N ALA A 219 -2.60 -21.09 -8.28
CA ALA A 219 -1.24 -20.85 -8.76
C ALA A 219 -0.51 -19.80 -7.94
N PHE A 220 -1.25 -18.83 -7.38
CA PHE A 220 -0.69 -17.66 -6.72
C PHE A 220 -1.31 -17.45 -5.35
N VAL A 221 -0.47 -17.07 -4.38
CA VAL A 221 -0.90 -16.61 -3.06
C VAL A 221 -0.21 -15.29 -2.75
N PHE A 222 -0.98 -14.28 -2.38
CA PHE A 222 -0.51 -12.99 -1.93
C PHE A 222 -0.98 -12.74 -0.49
N SER A 223 -0.05 -12.76 0.46
CA SER A 223 -0.32 -12.49 1.87
C SER A 223 0.06 -11.06 2.25
N THR A 224 -0.89 -10.32 2.85
CA THR A 224 -0.67 -8.92 3.22
C THR A 224 -0.46 -8.69 4.71
N ASN A 225 -0.79 -9.67 5.55
CA ASN A 225 -0.64 -9.58 7.00
C ASN A 225 -0.74 -10.95 7.67
N GLU A 226 -0.22 -11.07 8.90
CA GLU A 226 -0.28 -12.27 9.74
C GLU A 226 0.17 -13.57 9.03
N THR A 227 1.11 -13.43 8.09
CA THR A 227 1.57 -14.54 7.24
C THR A 227 2.04 -15.74 8.04
N HIS A 228 2.73 -15.51 9.17
CA HIS A 228 3.25 -16.57 10.03
C HIS A 228 2.15 -17.46 10.61
N THR A 229 0.94 -16.94 10.81
CA THR A 229 -0.20 -17.72 11.31
C THR A 229 -0.84 -18.58 10.23
N GLN A 230 -0.66 -18.24 8.95
CA GLN A 230 -1.28 -18.88 7.80
C GLN A 230 -0.31 -19.77 7.01
N ILE A 231 0.97 -19.82 7.37
CA ILE A 231 2.00 -20.46 6.54
C ILE A 231 1.74 -21.94 6.28
N ALA A 232 1.26 -22.70 7.26
CA ALA A 232 0.93 -24.11 7.12
C ALA A 232 -0.22 -24.32 6.12
N GLU A 233 -1.27 -23.50 6.20
CA GLU A 233 -2.39 -23.52 5.29
C GLU A 233 -1.96 -23.13 3.87
N ILE A 234 -1.10 -22.12 3.72
CA ILE A 234 -0.55 -21.70 2.42
C ILE A 234 0.24 -22.84 1.77
N ILE A 235 1.10 -23.53 2.53
CA ILE A 235 1.86 -24.68 2.06
C ILE A 235 0.93 -25.79 1.55
N GLU A 236 -0.18 -26.04 2.26
CA GLU A 236 -1.14 -27.07 1.90
C GLU A 236 -1.94 -26.70 0.65
N LEU A 237 -2.47 -25.49 0.56
CA LEU A 237 -3.41 -25.09 -0.50
C LEU A 237 -2.76 -24.69 -1.83
N ILE A 238 -1.52 -24.15 -1.82
CA ILE A 238 -0.86 -23.66 -3.03
C ILE A 238 -0.50 -24.80 -3.99
N ALA A 239 -0.66 -24.57 -5.28
CA ALA A 239 -0.31 -25.56 -6.30
C ALA A 239 1.19 -25.87 -6.32
N PRO A 240 1.60 -27.09 -6.75
CA PRO A 240 2.99 -27.35 -7.12
C PRO A 240 3.48 -26.34 -8.16
N GLN A 241 4.73 -25.85 -8.00
CA GLN A 241 5.36 -24.80 -8.81
C GLN A 241 4.63 -23.44 -8.73
N GLY A 242 3.71 -23.28 -7.76
CA GLY A 242 3.04 -22.03 -7.49
C GLY A 242 3.99 -20.91 -7.01
N ARG A 243 3.49 -19.70 -6.91
CA ARG A 243 4.25 -18.53 -6.47
C ARG A 243 3.57 -17.88 -5.28
N PHE A 244 4.33 -17.74 -4.20
CA PHE A 244 3.88 -17.15 -2.95
C PHE A 244 4.56 -15.80 -2.71
N GLY A 245 3.79 -14.76 -2.43
CA GLY A 245 4.28 -13.43 -2.13
C GLY A 245 3.77 -12.92 -0.79
N LEU A 246 4.59 -12.14 -0.08
CA LEU A 246 4.23 -11.52 1.21
C LEU A 246 4.85 -10.12 1.35
N ILE A 247 4.19 -9.27 2.18
CA ILE A 247 4.57 -7.88 2.42
C ILE A 247 4.65 -7.51 3.90
N ASP A 248 4.28 -8.43 4.79
CA ASP A 248 4.43 -8.23 6.23
C ASP A 248 5.80 -8.68 6.73
N ASP A 249 6.11 -8.38 7.99
CA ASP A 249 7.43 -8.55 8.59
C ASP A 249 7.39 -9.62 9.70
N PRO A 250 7.16 -10.91 9.40
CA PRO A 250 7.18 -11.95 10.42
C PRO A 250 8.60 -12.10 11.01
N ALA A 251 8.68 -12.25 12.34
CA ALA A 251 9.97 -12.44 13.03
C ALA A 251 10.70 -13.71 12.57
N ALA A 252 9.95 -14.72 12.14
CA ALA A 252 10.44 -15.95 11.52
C ALA A 252 9.40 -16.50 10.56
N LEU A 253 9.86 -17.13 9.47
CA LEU A 253 9.01 -17.78 8.48
C LEU A 253 9.61 -19.14 8.12
N ASP A 254 8.94 -20.24 8.47
CA ASP A 254 9.35 -21.58 8.04
C ASP A 254 8.94 -21.83 6.59
N VAL A 255 9.93 -21.76 5.71
CA VAL A 255 9.75 -21.94 4.27
C VAL A 255 10.05 -23.36 3.78
N VAL A 256 10.55 -24.25 4.66
CA VAL A 256 10.99 -25.60 4.26
C VAL A 256 9.85 -26.42 3.67
N GLY A 257 8.63 -26.26 4.18
CA GLY A 257 7.46 -26.98 3.68
C GLY A 257 7.15 -26.73 2.20
N PHE A 258 7.51 -25.58 1.65
CA PHE A 258 7.31 -25.26 0.23
C PHE A 258 8.20 -26.06 -0.72
N LYS A 259 9.33 -26.61 -0.24
CA LYS A 259 10.29 -27.36 -1.04
C LYS A 259 9.66 -28.52 -1.80
N ARG A 260 8.74 -29.26 -1.19
CA ARG A 260 8.11 -30.45 -1.82
C ARG A 260 7.28 -30.08 -3.04
N LYS A 261 6.76 -28.85 -3.09
CA LYS A 261 5.96 -28.33 -4.22
C LYS A 261 6.76 -27.42 -5.15
N SER A 262 8.07 -27.20 -4.90
CA SER A 262 8.93 -26.28 -5.66
C SER A 262 8.32 -24.88 -5.80
N VAL A 263 7.68 -24.38 -4.74
CA VAL A 263 7.08 -23.05 -4.71
C VAL A 263 8.16 -21.98 -4.64
N SER A 264 8.05 -20.94 -5.46
CA SER A 264 8.89 -19.74 -5.32
C SER A 264 8.28 -18.77 -4.32
N ILE A 265 9.15 -18.11 -3.53
CA ILE A 265 8.74 -17.17 -2.49
C ILE A 265 9.27 -15.79 -2.85
N HIS A 266 8.40 -14.78 -2.75
CA HIS A 266 8.68 -13.42 -3.15
C HIS A 266 8.35 -12.44 -2.02
N TRP A 267 9.27 -11.51 -1.76
CA TRP A 267 9.02 -10.36 -0.92
C TRP A 267 8.69 -9.15 -1.76
N GLU A 268 7.80 -8.29 -1.29
CA GLU A 268 7.62 -6.97 -1.85
C GLU A 268 7.75 -5.90 -0.76
N LEU A 269 8.64 -4.95 -1.00
CA LEU A 269 8.75 -3.69 -0.31
C LEU A 269 8.71 -2.58 -1.37
N MET A 270 7.58 -1.94 -1.56
CA MET A 270 7.37 -0.94 -2.59
C MET A 270 8.36 0.24 -2.53
N PHE A 271 9.03 0.44 -1.41
CA PHE A 271 10.06 1.47 -1.25
C PHE A 271 11.45 1.07 -1.79
N THR A 272 11.65 -0.16 -2.23
CA THR A 272 12.96 -0.64 -2.69
C THR A 272 13.53 0.25 -3.80
N ARG A 273 12.72 0.59 -4.79
CA ARG A 273 13.13 1.48 -5.90
C ARG A 273 13.58 2.85 -5.41
N SER A 274 12.84 3.47 -4.51
CA SER A 274 13.15 4.80 -3.98
C SER A 274 14.26 4.82 -2.93
N ILE A 275 14.44 3.74 -2.16
CA ILE A 275 15.52 3.60 -1.16
C ILE A 275 16.88 3.45 -1.85
N TYR A 276 16.95 2.60 -2.86
CA TYR A 276 18.22 2.24 -3.52
C TYR A 276 18.48 3.03 -4.80
N GLY A 277 17.55 3.88 -5.25
CA GLY A 277 17.69 4.63 -6.49
C GLY A 277 17.94 3.69 -7.69
N THR A 278 17.14 2.63 -7.80
CA THR A 278 17.33 1.59 -8.82
C THR A 278 17.22 2.17 -10.23
N ALA A 279 17.81 1.49 -11.21
CA ALA A 279 17.79 1.95 -12.61
C ALA A 279 16.35 2.09 -13.18
N ASP A 280 15.41 1.36 -12.61
CA ASP A 280 13.99 1.34 -12.97
C ASP A 280 13.10 2.17 -12.02
N ILE A 281 13.65 3.13 -11.28
CA ILE A 281 12.92 3.95 -10.31
C ILE A 281 11.66 4.60 -10.92
N GLY A 282 11.72 4.97 -12.20
CA GLY A 282 10.59 5.59 -12.93
C GLY A 282 9.39 4.67 -13.18
N GLU A 283 9.51 3.36 -12.95
CA GLU A 283 8.38 2.44 -13.12
C GLU A 283 7.25 2.75 -12.12
N GLN A 284 7.55 3.30 -10.94
CA GLN A 284 6.52 3.71 -9.98
C GLN A 284 5.64 4.86 -10.50
N GLY A 285 6.24 5.87 -11.10
CA GLY A 285 5.48 6.95 -11.75
C GLY A 285 4.61 6.43 -12.91
N LYS A 286 5.14 5.51 -13.72
CA LYS A 286 4.40 4.90 -14.82
C LYS A 286 3.19 4.08 -14.32
N LEU A 287 3.40 3.18 -13.36
CA LEU A 287 2.30 2.37 -12.84
C LEU A 287 1.23 3.22 -12.15
N LEU A 288 1.60 4.32 -11.48
CA LEU A 288 0.62 5.25 -10.92
C LEU A 288 -0.22 5.92 -12.00
N ASN A 289 0.38 6.29 -13.13
CA ASN A 289 -0.37 6.82 -14.28
C ASN A 289 -1.31 5.77 -14.89
N GLU A 290 -0.93 4.49 -14.94
CA GLU A 290 -1.83 3.39 -15.33
C GLU A 290 -3.00 3.25 -14.35
N VAL A 291 -2.73 3.32 -13.04
CA VAL A 291 -3.77 3.30 -12.00
C VAL A 291 -4.72 4.50 -12.17
N ALA A 292 -4.20 5.70 -12.46
CA ALA A 292 -5.02 6.87 -12.73
C ALA A 292 -5.93 6.66 -13.95
N ALA A 293 -5.42 6.09 -15.03
CA ALA A 293 -6.21 5.78 -16.22
C ALA A 293 -7.31 4.72 -15.94
N LEU A 294 -7.02 3.72 -15.12
CA LEU A 294 -8.03 2.73 -14.69
C LEU A 294 -9.14 3.35 -13.85
N ILE A 295 -8.81 4.28 -12.95
CA ILE A 295 -9.78 5.07 -12.18
C ILE A 295 -10.62 5.94 -13.12
N ASP A 296 -9.98 6.74 -13.98
CA ASP A 296 -10.69 7.67 -14.88
C ASP A 296 -11.59 6.97 -15.89
N SER A 297 -11.27 5.73 -16.26
CA SER A 297 -12.12 4.88 -17.09
C SER A 297 -13.20 4.11 -16.31
N GLY A 298 -13.25 4.23 -14.98
CA GLY A 298 -14.21 3.53 -14.11
C GLY A 298 -13.97 2.02 -13.98
N LYS A 299 -12.82 1.51 -14.42
CA LYS A 299 -12.47 0.08 -14.28
C LYS A 299 -12.14 -0.33 -12.86
N ILE A 300 -11.58 0.58 -12.08
CA ILE A 300 -11.34 0.44 -10.65
C ILE A 300 -11.85 1.68 -9.92
N LYS A 301 -12.08 1.58 -8.62
CA LYS A 301 -12.53 2.67 -7.76
C LYS A 301 -11.61 2.89 -6.57
N THR A 302 -11.74 4.06 -5.95
CA THR A 302 -11.01 4.37 -4.71
C THR A 302 -11.29 3.35 -3.62
N THR A 303 -10.33 3.20 -2.72
CA THR A 303 -10.43 2.32 -1.54
C THR A 303 -10.64 3.09 -0.24
N VAL A 304 -10.91 4.41 -0.31
CA VAL A 304 -11.21 5.24 0.86
C VAL A 304 -12.49 4.76 1.56
N THR A 305 -12.44 4.65 2.87
CA THR A 305 -13.59 4.27 3.71
C THR A 305 -13.84 5.26 4.84
N GLU A 306 -12.85 6.09 5.16
CA GLU A 306 -12.95 7.11 6.21
C GLU A 306 -12.13 8.34 5.82
N VAL A 307 -12.71 9.53 6.06
CA VAL A 307 -12.05 10.82 5.86
C VAL A 307 -12.12 11.62 7.15
N ILE A 308 -10.97 12.05 7.67
CA ILE A 308 -10.82 12.81 8.90
C ILE A 308 -10.32 14.22 8.56
N ARG A 309 -10.79 15.25 9.23
CA ARG A 309 -10.41 16.66 9.06
C ARG A 309 -10.24 17.35 10.41
N PRO A 310 -9.33 18.31 10.55
CA PRO A 310 -8.21 18.63 9.65
C PRO A 310 -7.02 17.65 9.79
N ILE A 311 -5.96 17.84 8.99
CA ILE A 311 -4.67 17.17 9.20
C ILE A 311 -4.00 17.84 10.41
N ASN A 312 -3.93 17.13 11.53
CA ASN A 312 -3.24 17.55 12.76
C ASN A 312 -2.83 16.32 13.59
N ALA A 313 -2.03 16.54 14.63
CA ALA A 313 -1.51 15.46 15.47
C ALA A 313 -2.62 14.65 16.15
N GLU A 314 -3.69 15.28 16.61
CA GLU A 314 -4.82 14.60 17.27
C GLU A 314 -5.50 13.61 16.31
N ASN A 315 -5.85 14.07 15.13
CA ASN A 315 -6.54 13.25 14.13
C ASN A 315 -5.64 12.16 13.55
N LEU A 316 -4.35 12.46 13.38
CA LEU A 316 -3.37 11.45 12.93
C LEU A 316 -3.19 10.36 14.00
N ARG A 317 -3.22 10.69 15.30
CA ARG A 317 -3.23 9.68 16.38
C ARG A 317 -4.45 8.78 16.31
N LYS A 318 -5.65 9.32 16.06
CA LYS A 318 -6.88 8.53 15.89
C LYS A 318 -6.73 7.53 14.73
N ALA A 319 -6.23 8.00 13.58
CA ALA A 319 -5.98 7.15 12.42
C ALA A 319 -4.96 6.04 12.71
N HIS A 320 -3.84 6.35 13.39
CA HIS A 320 -2.86 5.35 13.82
C HIS A 320 -3.46 4.32 14.78
N ALA A 321 -4.28 4.74 15.76
CA ALA A 321 -4.94 3.83 16.69
C ALA A 321 -5.86 2.85 15.96
N THR A 322 -6.62 3.32 14.96
CA THR A 322 -7.47 2.47 14.12
C THR A 322 -6.65 1.44 13.35
N LEU A 323 -5.55 1.84 12.73
CA LEU A 323 -4.66 0.90 12.01
C LEU A 323 -4.02 -0.13 12.97
N GLU A 324 -3.53 0.31 14.12
CA GLU A 324 -2.91 -0.57 15.13
C GLU A 324 -3.88 -1.60 15.71
N SER A 325 -5.18 -1.31 15.71
CA SER A 325 -6.20 -2.25 16.15
C SER A 325 -6.40 -3.43 15.21
N GLY A 326 -5.87 -3.39 13.98
CA GLY A 326 -6.08 -4.40 12.94
C GLY A 326 -7.50 -4.47 12.37
N LYS A 327 -8.39 -3.54 12.75
CA LYS A 327 -9.81 -3.53 12.35
C LYS A 327 -10.12 -2.65 11.15
N ALA A 328 -9.14 -1.92 10.64
CA ALA A 328 -9.33 -1.04 9.50
C ALA A 328 -9.80 -1.81 8.25
N LYS A 329 -10.70 -1.19 7.49
CA LYS A 329 -11.18 -1.64 6.19
C LYS A 329 -10.79 -0.58 5.16
N GLY A 330 -10.27 -0.99 3.99
CA GLY A 330 -9.83 -0.02 2.98
C GLY A 330 -8.81 0.97 3.53
N LYS A 331 -9.03 2.27 3.27
CA LYS A 331 -8.07 3.34 3.59
C LYS A 331 -8.70 4.47 4.40
N ILE A 332 -7.91 5.01 5.34
CA ILE A 332 -8.23 6.20 6.13
C ILE A 332 -7.41 7.36 5.58
N VAL A 333 -8.08 8.46 5.27
CA VAL A 333 -7.52 9.66 4.65
C VAL A 333 -7.70 10.85 5.58
N LEU A 334 -6.72 11.76 5.60
CA LEU A 334 -6.85 13.06 6.27
C LEU A 334 -6.72 14.18 5.23
N GLU A 335 -7.48 15.28 5.40
CA GLU A 335 -7.54 16.40 4.45
C GLU A 335 -7.52 17.75 5.16
N GLY A 336 -6.76 18.71 4.59
CA GLY A 336 -6.68 20.11 5.02
C GLY A 336 -5.81 20.32 6.25
N PHE A 337 -4.82 21.24 6.16
CA PHE A 337 -3.97 21.69 7.28
C PHE A 337 -4.53 22.91 7.99
#